data_c1e402d4cb2ee22b493f2bd86469ff65
#
_entry.id   c1e402d4cb2ee22b493f2bd86469ff65
#
_cell.length_a   1.000
_cell.length_b   1.000
_cell.length_c   1.000
_cell.angle_alpha   90.00
_cell.angle_beta   90.00
_cell.angle_gamma   90.00
#
_symmetry.space_group_name_H-M   'P 1'
#
loop_
_entity.id
_entity.type
_entity.pdbx_description
1 polymer ?
#
loop_
_entity_poly.entity_id
_entity_poly.type
_entity_poly.pdbx_seq_one_letter_code
_entity_poly.pdbx_strand_id
1 'polypeptide(L)'
;MNTTNLINKNVVDRKVAINTYLNNRRHTKVLFDLLEPETYYDKPIPLRHPIVFYEGHIPAFSVNCFLRKGLGQAGINDDLEILFARGIDPSDFQEANRAAIKTWPERTTVQQYAREADQVILEMLASATLEDDAKPALCRGQSVFTMLEHEIMHQETLLYMWHRLSPEQKKKPANMDPPRNESAPKAMTVHIPRGKTTLGSQLDEIPFG
;
A
#
# COMPACT_ATOMS: atom_id res chain seq x y z
N MET A 1 44.13 7.55 -5.50
CA MET A 1 43.48 6.99 -6.67
C MET A 1 41.99 6.86 -6.32
N ASN A 2 41.20 7.70 -6.89
CA ASN A 2 39.76 7.68 -7.05
C ASN A 2 38.85 7.00 -6.00
N THR A 3 38.60 7.71 -4.96
CA THR A 3 37.41 7.50 -4.07
C THR A 3 36.32 8.51 -4.40
N THR A 4 36.07 8.74 -5.68
CA THR A 4 35.09 9.72 -6.12
C THR A 4 34.17 9.07 -7.13
N ASN A 5 33.27 8.24 -6.63
CA ASN A 5 32.01 7.88 -7.29
C ASN A 5 31.17 6.96 -6.38
N LEU A 6 31.05 7.31 -5.10
CA LEU A 6 29.86 6.94 -4.32
C LEU A 6 28.77 7.90 -4.78
N ILE A 7 28.36 7.66 -5.98
CA ILE A 7 27.25 8.25 -6.66
C ILE A 7 26.02 8.08 -5.78
N ASN A 8 25.45 9.13 -5.45
CA ASN A 8 24.03 9.47 -5.30
C ASN A 8 23.04 8.38 -5.79
N LYS A 9 23.11 7.17 -5.27
CA LYS A 9 22.22 6.07 -5.58
C LYS A 9 20.84 6.20 -4.91
N ASN A 10 20.60 7.26 -4.16
CA ASN A 10 19.46 7.39 -3.27
C ASN A 10 18.64 8.66 -3.49
N VAL A 11 18.80 9.32 -4.60
CA VAL A 11 17.92 10.43 -4.97
C VAL A 11 16.61 9.87 -5.51
N VAL A 12 15.49 10.29 -4.94
CA VAL A 12 14.16 9.93 -5.45
C VAL A 12 14.01 10.50 -6.85
N ASP A 13 13.99 9.66 -7.86
CA ASP A 13 13.57 10.06 -9.20
C ASP A 13 12.09 10.41 -9.18
N ARG A 14 11.80 11.69 -9.23
CA ARG A 14 10.45 12.25 -9.20
C ARG A 14 9.54 11.66 -10.28
N LYS A 15 10.05 11.50 -11.50
CA LYS A 15 9.28 10.95 -12.63
C LYS A 15 8.93 9.48 -12.39
N VAL A 16 9.88 8.72 -11.87
CA VAL A 16 9.66 7.32 -11.50
C VAL A 16 8.65 7.23 -10.37
N ALA A 17 8.78 8.05 -9.32
CA ALA A 17 7.85 8.06 -8.19
C ALA A 17 6.40 8.37 -8.63
N ILE A 18 6.20 9.39 -9.47
CA ILE A 18 4.88 9.75 -10.03
C ILE A 18 4.31 8.59 -10.85
N ASN A 19 5.10 8.01 -11.75
CA ASN A 19 4.63 6.90 -12.58
C ASN A 19 4.29 5.68 -11.75
N THR A 20 5.09 5.36 -10.73
CA THR A 20 4.83 4.25 -9.80
C THR A 20 3.54 4.49 -9.02
N TYR A 21 3.34 5.69 -8.48
CA TYR A 21 2.10 6.05 -7.79
C TYR A 21 0.87 5.87 -8.70
N LEU A 22 0.90 6.43 -9.91
CA LEU A 22 -0.20 6.29 -10.86
C LEU A 22 -0.48 4.83 -11.24
N ASN A 23 0.57 4.02 -11.41
CA ASN A 23 0.42 2.59 -11.68
C ASN A 23 -0.21 1.86 -10.50
N ASN A 24 0.25 2.13 -9.28
CA ASN A 24 -0.30 1.53 -8.07
C ASN A 24 -1.80 1.85 -7.95
N ARG A 25 -2.19 3.12 -8.06
CA ARG A 25 -3.60 3.54 -8.00
C ARG A 25 -4.46 2.85 -9.05
N ARG A 26 -3.94 2.69 -10.28
CA ARG A 26 -4.63 1.97 -11.35
C ARG A 26 -4.82 0.50 -11.00
N HIS A 27 -3.78 -0.18 -10.49
CA HIS A 27 -3.87 -1.59 -10.10
C HIS A 27 -4.83 -1.78 -8.94
N THR A 28 -4.74 -0.94 -7.90
CA THR A 28 -5.68 -0.96 -6.77
C THR A 28 -7.11 -0.80 -7.24
N LYS A 29 -7.38 0.15 -8.13
CA LYS A 29 -8.72 0.31 -8.72
C LYS A 29 -9.20 -0.95 -9.43
N VAL A 30 -8.36 -1.57 -10.24
CA VAL A 30 -8.70 -2.84 -10.93
C VAL A 30 -9.10 -3.92 -9.93
N LEU A 31 -8.39 -4.04 -8.80
CA LEU A 31 -8.74 -5.03 -7.76
C LEU A 31 -10.12 -4.77 -7.15
N PHE A 32 -10.45 -3.52 -6.84
CA PHE A 32 -11.78 -3.17 -6.33
C PHE A 32 -12.89 -3.34 -7.38
N ASP A 33 -12.59 -3.13 -8.65
CA ASP A 33 -13.54 -3.33 -9.76
C ASP A 33 -13.90 -4.82 -9.99
N LEU A 34 -13.10 -5.76 -9.46
CA LEU A 34 -13.41 -7.20 -9.46
C LEU A 34 -14.53 -7.59 -8.49
N LEU A 35 -14.99 -6.71 -7.64
CA LEU A 35 -16.01 -7.01 -6.64
C LEU A 35 -17.41 -6.62 -7.15
N GLU A 36 -18.39 -7.43 -6.77
CA GLU A 36 -19.78 -7.00 -6.89
C GLU A 36 -20.06 -5.88 -5.87
N PRO A 37 -20.92 -4.89 -6.22
CA PRO A 37 -21.16 -3.72 -5.37
C PRO A 37 -21.62 -4.07 -3.95
N GLU A 38 -22.41 -5.12 -3.81
CA GLU A 38 -23.00 -5.58 -2.55
C GLU A 38 -21.93 -6.11 -1.58
N THR A 39 -20.77 -6.56 -2.12
CA THR A 39 -19.66 -7.11 -1.34
C THR A 39 -18.85 -6.05 -0.59
N TYR A 40 -19.04 -4.78 -0.92
CA TYR A 40 -18.17 -3.68 -0.49
C TYR A 40 -18.01 -3.53 1.04
N TYR A 41 -19.04 -3.89 1.80
CA TYR A 41 -19.02 -3.81 3.26
C TYR A 41 -18.74 -5.17 3.94
N ASP A 42 -18.51 -6.20 3.15
CA ASP A 42 -18.22 -7.52 3.67
C ASP A 42 -16.84 -7.60 4.33
N LYS A 43 -16.72 -8.56 5.23
CA LYS A 43 -15.49 -8.87 5.96
C LYS A 43 -15.01 -10.28 5.60
N PRO A 44 -14.20 -10.45 4.54
CA PRO A 44 -13.82 -11.76 4.03
C PRO A 44 -13.03 -12.61 5.02
N ILE A 45 -12.31 -11.95 5.93
CA ILE A 45 -11.48 -12.58 6.96
C ILE A 45 -11.87 -12.00 8.33
N PRO A 46 -12.27 -12.81 9.32
CA PRO A 46 -12.76 -12.33 10.62
C PRO A 46 -11.79 -11.41 11.37
N LEU A 47 -10.50 -11.64 11.26
CA LEU A 47 -9.45 -10.84 11.92
C LEU A 47 -8.99 -9.61 11.09
N ARG A 48 -9.58 -9.37 9.92
CA ARG A 48 -9.28 -8.21 9.07
C ARG A 48 -10.41 -7.19 9.11
N HIS A 49 -10.15 -5.99 8.64
CA HIS A 49 -11.19 -4.98 8.43
C HIS A 49 -12.09 -5.36 7.23
N PRO A 50 -13.31 -4.81 7.16
CA PRO A 50 -14.14 -4.95 5.96
C PRO A 50 -13.51 -4.26 4.75
N ILE A 51 -14.00 -4.61 3.57
CA ILE A 51 -13.44 -4.16 2.28
C ILE A 51 -13.39 -2.64 2.16
N VAL A 52 -14.46 -1.95 2.59
CA VAL A 52 -14.53 -0.48 2.60
C VAL A 52 -13.33 0.19 3.28
N PHE A 53 -12.83 -0.43 4.36
CA PHE A 53 -11.66 0.08 5.07
C PHE A 53 -10.45 0.23 4.13
N TYR A 54 -10.16 -0.77 3.31
CA TYR A 54 -8.96 -0.75 2.48
C TYR A 54 -9.02 0.27 1.34
N GLU A 55 -10.22 0.52 0.75
CA GLU A 55 -10.38 1.55 -0.29
C GLU A 55 -10.08 2.95 0.27
N GLY A 56 -10.38 3.19 1.56
CA GLY A 56 -10.05 4.45 2.24
C GLY A 56 -8.67 4.47 2.89
N HIS A 57 -8.19 3.34 3.43
CA HIS A 57 -6.91 3.22 4.13
C HIS A 57 -5.71 3.52 3.24
N ILE A 58 -5.69 3.02 2.02
CA ILE A 58 -4.57 3.19 1.10
C ILE A 58 -4.31 4.69 0.82
N PRO A 59 -5.29 5.50 0.36
CA PRO A 59 -5.06 6.93 0.19
C PRO A 59 -4.83 7.66 1.51
N ALA A 60 -5.51 7.30 2.61
CA ALA A 60 -5.29 7.91 3.92
C ALA A 60 -3.86 7.67 4.44
N PHE A 61 -3.31 6.47 4.21
CA PHE A 61 -1.92 6.19 4.54
C PHE A 61 -0.95 7.08 3.74
N SER A 62 -1.20 7.26 2.45
CA SER A 62 -0.39 8.14 1.60
C SER A 62 -0.39 9.57 2.14
N VAL A 63 -1.56 10.11 2.51
CA VAL A 63 -1.69 11.43 3.13
C VAL A 63 -0.94 11.48 4.46
N ASN A 64 -1.18 10.54 5.38
CA ASN A 64 -0.56 10.55 6.70
C ASN A 64 0.97 10.34 6.64
N CYS A 65 1.45 9.46 5.76
CA CYS A 65 2.87 9.14 5.63
C CYS A 65 3.63 10.24 4.88
N PHE A 66 3.16 10.65 3.71
CA PHE A 66 3.90 11.56 2.85
C PHE A 66 3.56 13.04 3.13
N LEU A 67 2.28 13.44 3.12
CA LEU A 67 1.93 14.85 3.35
C LEU A 67 2.19 15.27 4.79
N ARG A 68 1.59 14.57 5.77
CA ARG A 68 1.68 14.99 7.17
C ARG A 68 3.07 14.73 7.74
N LYS A 69 3.51 13.47 7.77
CA LYS A 69 4.75 13.07 8.41
C LYS A 69 5.99 13.48 7.60
N GLY A 70 5.94 13.32 6.27
CA GLY A 70 7.03 13.65 5.36
C GLY A 70 7.19 15.16 5.17
N LEU A 71 6.16 15.82 4.65
CA LEU A 71 6.22 17.21 4.25
C LEU A 71 5.80 18.21 5.33
N GLY A 72 5.19 17.77 6.45
CA GLY A 72 4.65 18.65 7.47
C GLY A 72 3.44 19.47 7.01
N GLN A 73 2.72 18.98 5.98
CA GLN A 73 1.53 19.63 5.43
C GLN A 73 0.27 19.21 6.19
N ALA A 74 -0.80 19.98 6.04
CA ALA A 74 -2.12 19.58 6.53
C ALA A 74 -2.65 18.37 5.73
N GLY A 75 -3.55 17.60 6.34
CA GLY A 75 -4.31 16.59 5.64
C GLY A 75 -5.43 17.20 4.79
N ILE A 76 -6.27 16.35 4.26
CA ILE A 76 -7.39 16.69 3.37
C ILE A 76 -8.71 16.57 4.13
N ASN A 77 -8.86 15.51 4.91
CA ASN A 77 -10.04 15.23 5.72
C ASN A 77 -9.65 14.47 6.99
N ASP A 78 -9.53 15.21 8.11
CA ASP A 78 -9.04 14.67 9.38
C ASP A 78 -9.88 13.48 9.86
N ASP A 79 -11.22 13.54 9.73
CA ASP A 79 -12.11 12.49 10.20
C ASP A 79 -11.89 11.17 9.43
N LEU A 80 -11.78 11.25 8.10
CA LEU A 80 -11.52 10.08 7.28
C LEU A 80 -10.09 9.56 7.46
N GLU A 81 -9.12 10.44 7.59
CA GLU A 81 -7.72 10.06 7.82
C GLU A 81 -7.53 9.36 9.17
N ILE A 82 -8.21 9.81 10.22
CA ILE A 82 -8.25 9.13 11.52
C ILE A 82 -9.00 7.79 11.42
N LEU A 83 -10.17 7.79 10.76
CA LEU A 83 -10.96 6.59 10.58
C LEU A 83 -10.18 5.47 9.90
N PHE A 84 -9.45 5.81 8.83
CA PHE A 84 -8.70 4.88 8.01
C PHE A 84 -7.23 4.71 8.44
N ALA A 85 -6.74 5.40 9.48
CA ALA A 85 -5.39 5.22 10.03
C ALA A 85 -5.26 4.02 10.99
N ARG A 86 -6.34 3.31 11.27
CA ARG A 86 -6.34 2.18 12.22
C ARG A 86 -5.40 1.08 11.76
N GLY A 87 -4.73 0.43 12.73
CA GLY A 87 -3.90 -0.72 12.47
C GLY A 87 -4.72 -1.90 11.90
N ILE A 88 -4.08 -2.69 11.04
CA ILE A 88 -4.72 -3.84 10.40
C ILE A 88 -4.93 -4.97 11.41
N ASP A 89 -4.00 -5.11 12.34
CA ASP A 89 -4.05 -6.08 13.43
C ASP A 89 -4.28 -5.33 14.73
N PRO A 90 -5.51 -5.34 15.27
CA PRO A 90 -5.75 -4.78 16.60
C PRO A 90 -4.93 -5.56 17.62
N SER A 91 -4.28 -4.84 18.53
CA SER A 91 -3.37 -5.42 19.53
C SER A 91 -4.07 -6.35 20.52
N ASP A 92 -5.39 -6.19 20.67
CA ASP A 92 -6.24 -7.14 21.37
C ASP A 92 -7.70 -7.13 20.84
N PHE A 93 -8.43 -8.21 21.13
CA PHE A 93 -9.86 -8.34 20.78
C PHE A 93 -10.75 -7.26 21.43
N GLN A 94 -10.34 -6.70 22.55
CA GLN A 94 -11.13 -5.68 23.25
C GLN A 94 -10.99 -4.31 22.57
N GLU A 95 -9.81 -3.99 22.05
CA GLU A 95 -9.58 -2.79 21.25
C GLU A 95 -10.34 -2.86 19.93
N ALA A 96 -10.33 -4.00 19.25
CA ALA A 96 -11.12 -4.25 18.04
C ALA A 96 -12.62 -4.06 18.27
N ASN A 97 -13.14 -4.50 19.41
CA ASN A 97 -14.56 -4.39 19.76
C ASN A 97 -14.94 -2.97 20.25
N ARG A 98 -14.06 -2.30 21.01
CA ARG A 98 -14.28 -0.89 21.44
C ARG A 98 -14.25 0.08 20.27
N ALA A 99 -13.48 -0.26 19.26
CA ALA A 99 -13.33 0.51 18.05
C ALA A 99 -14.31 0.08 16.93
N ALA A 100 -15.32 -0.75 17.25
CA ALA A 100 -16.35 -1.12 16.28
C ALA A 100 -17.00 0.12 15.71
N ILE A 101 -16.72 0.41 14.44
CA ILE A 101 -17.32 1.51 13.70
C ILE A 101 -18.78 1.13 13.51
N LYS A 102 -19.68 1.94 14.05
CA LYS A 102 -21.12 1.68 13.94
C LYS A 102 -21.61 1.82 12.50
N THR A 103 -20.97 2.68 11.71
CA THR A 103 -21.37 2.93 10.33
C THR A 103 -20.14 3.33 9.50
N TRP A 104 -19.86 2.60 8.43
CA TRP A 104 -18.84 2.98 7.46
C TRP A 104 -19.37 4.06 6.51
N PRO A 105 -18.50 4.94 5.99
CA PRO A 105 -18.91 5.92 4.99
C PRO A 105 -19.44 5.24 3.72
N GLU A 106 -20.32 5.95 3.02
CA GLU A 106 -20.74 5.54 1.68
C GLU A 106 -19.54 5.44 0.74
N ARG A 107 -19.57 4.44 -0.15
CA ARG A 107 -18.47 4.21 -1.10
C ARG A 107 -18.13 5.45 -1.91
N THR A 108 -19.13 6.23 -2.32
CA THR A 108 -18.95 7.48 -3.06
C THR A 108 -18.15 8.52 -2.28
N THR A 109 -18.35 8.60 -0.97
CA THR A 109 -17.58 9.47 -0.06
C THR A 109 -16.12 9.03 0.02
N VAL A 110 -15.87 7.71 0.16
CA VAL A 110 -14.52 7.15 0.21
C VAL A 110 -13.80 7.41 -1.12
N GLN A 111 -14.46 7.19 -2.24
CA GLN A 111 -13.90 7.42 -3.57
C GLN A 111 -13.65 8.90 -3.86
N GLN A 112 -14.49 9.79 -3.35
CA GLN A 112 -14.26 11.24 -3.47
C GLN A 112 -12.99 11.63 -2.72
N TYR A 113 -12.87 11.20 -1.46
CA TYR A 113 -11.67 11.41 -0.67
C TYR A 113 -10.41 10.84 -1.36
N ALA A 114 -10.49 9.63 -1.92
CA ALA A 114 -9.38 9.03 -2.63
C ALA A 114 -8.92 9.87 -3.83
N ARG A 115 -9.87 10.43 -4.63
CA ARG A 115 -9.54 11.32 -5.75
C ARG A 115 -8.87 12.62 -5.29
N GLU A 116 -9.35 13.22 -4.22
CA GLU A 116 -8.76 14.43 -3.64
C GLU A 116 -7.34 14.15 -3.11
N ALA A 117 -7.16 13.01 -2.45
CA ALA A 117 -5.85 12.56 -1.98
C ALA A 117 -4.89 12.34 -3.17
N ASP A 118 -5.33 11.63 -4.21
CA ASP A 118 -4.52 11.38 -5.41
C ASP A 118 -4.05 12.70 -6.05
N GLN A 119 -4.94 13.69 -6.17
CA GLN A 119 -4.61 15.00 -6.73
C GLN A 119 -3.51 15.69 -5.90
N VAL A 120 -3.70 15.81 -4.59
CA VAL A 120 -2.74 16.51 -3.72
C VAL A 120 -1.40 15.77 -3.66
N ILE A 121 -1.41 14.44 -3.57
CA ILE A 121 -0.18 13.63 -3.58
C ILE A 121 0.59 13.85 -4.88
N LEU A 122 -0.06 13.83 -6.03
CA LEU A 122 0.59 14.04 -7.32
C LEU A 122 1.16 15.47 -7.46
N GLU A 123 0.44 16.48 -6.99
CA GLU A 123 0.93 17.85 -6.93
C GLU A 123 2.19 17.97 -6.06
N MET A 124 2.20 17.32 -4.89
CA MET A 124 3.34 17.33 -3.99
C MET A 124 4.51 16.49 -4.54
N LEU A 125 4.26 15.34 -5.13
CA LEU A 125 5.29 14.58 -5.83
C LEU A 125 5.93 15.38 -6.96
N ALA A 126 5.15 16.21 -7.65
CA ALA A 126 5.64 17.06 -8.74
C ALA A 126 6.46 18.27 -8.26
N SER A 127 6.17 18.85 -7.10
CA SER A 127 6.69 20.15 -6.69
C SER A 127 7.53 20.18 -5.41
N ALA A 128 7.23 19.31 -4.43
CA ALA A 128 7.86 19.35 -3.12
C ALA A 128 9.31 18.81 -3.12
N THR A 129 10.05 19.07 -2.06
CA THR A 129 11.32 18.40 -1.76
C THR A 129 11.04 16.97 -1.29
N LEU A 130 11.51 15.97 -2.05
CA LEU A 130 11.25 14.55 -1.79
C LEU A 130 12.29 13.90 -0.89
N GLU A 131 13.48 14.49 -0.76
CA GLU A 131 14.57 14.05 0.08
C GLU A 131 15.13 15.20 0.89
N ASP A 132 15.33 14.96 2.19
CA ASP A 132 15.96 15.90 3.12
C ASP A 132 16.56 15.12 4.29
N ASP A 133 17.87 14.95 4.28
CA ASP A 133 18.58 14.17 5.31
C ASP A 133 18.47 14.77 6.72
N ALA A 134 18.09 16.05 6.82
CA ALA A 134 17.83 16.68 8.12
C ALA A 134 16.45 16.29 8.71
N LYS A 135 15.58 15.71 7.91
CA LYS A 135 14.24 15.28 8.31
C LYS A 135 14.11 13.75 8.25
N PRO A 136 13.98 13.05 9.38
CA PRO A 136 13.96 11.59 9.41
C PRO A 136 12.97 10.96 8.41
N ALA A 137 11.77 11.56 8.27
CA ALA A 137 10.76 11.05 7.36
C ALA A 137 11.05 11.28 5.86
N LEU A 138 11.93 12.22 5.52
CA LEU A 138 12.39 12.49 4.14
C LEU A 138 13.80 11.98 3.89
N CYS A 139 14.52 11.55 4.93
CA CYS A 139 15.86 11.01 4.78
C CYS A 139 15.82 9.87 3.75
N ARG A 140 16.63 10.00 2.71
CA ARG A 140 16.70 9.04 1.59
C ARG A 140 15.34 8.76 0.92
N GLY A 141 14.41 9.71 0.94
CA GLY A 141 13.09 9.57 0.35
C GLY A 141 12.14 8.61 1.08
N GLN A 142 12.41 8.30 2.35
CA GLN A 142 11.72 7.25 3.11
C GLN A 142 10.19 7.32 3.01
N SER A 143 9.59 8.50 3.19
CA SER A 143 8.11 8.62 3.13
C SER A 143 7.55 8.35 1.75
N VAL A 144 8.29 8.69 0.68
CA VAL A 144 7.87 8.41 -0.70
C VAL A 144 7.89 6.91 -0.95
N PHE A 145 9.00 6.24 -0.65
CA PHE A 145 9.10 4.79 -0.85
C PHE A 145 8.14 4.03 0.05
N THR A 146 8.02 4.41 1.32
CA THR A 146 7.06 3.77 2.26
C THR A 146 5.63 3.88 1.74
N MET A 147 5.22 5.03 1.23
CA MET A 147 3.89 5.21 0.64
C MET A 147 3.67 4.29 -0.57
N LEU A 148 4.65 4.21 -1.47
CA LEU A 148 4.54 3.40 -2.68
C LEU A 148 4.50 1.90 -2.39
N GLU A 149 5.38 1.42 -1.51
CA GLU A 149 5.46 0.01 -1.13
C GLU A 149 4.25 -0.44 -0.29
N HIS A 150 3.74 0.43 0.57
CA HIS A 150 2.55 0.13 1.36
C HIS A 150 1.33 -0.19 0.49
N GLU A 151 1.12 0.54 -0.60
CA GLU A 151 0.02 0.26 -1.52
C GLU A 151 0.22 -1.08 -2.24
N ILE A 152 1.45 -1.39 -2.68
CA ILE A 152 1.77 -2.68 -3.33
C ILE A 152 1.53 -3.84 -2.35
N MET A 153 1.96 -3.71 -1.12
CA MET A 153 1.70 -4.70 -0.06
C MET A 153 0.20 -4.92 0.13
N HIS A 154 -0.60 -3.84 0.10
CA HIS A 154 -2.06 -3.98 0.19
C HIS A 154 -2.69 -4.61 -1.04
N GLN A 155 -2.17 -4.40 -2.24
CA GLN A 155 -2.65 -5.10 -3.44
C GLN A 155 -2.52 -6.62 -3.28
N GLU A 156 -1.41 -7.10 -2.74
CA GLU A 156 -1.22 -8.51 -2.41
C GLU A 156 -2.19 -8.98 -1.30
N THR A 157 -2.36 -8.17 -0.25
CA THR A 157 -3.32 -8.43 0.82
C THR A 157 -4.76 -8.56 0.30
N LEU A 158 -5.18 -7.67 -0.58
CA LEU A 158 -6.51 -7.69 -1.20
C LEU A 158 -6.72 -8.98 -2.00
N LEU A 159 -5.74 -9.42 -2.76
CA LEU A 159 -5.85 -10.65 -3.56
C LEU A 159 -6.14 -11.88 -2.69
N TYR A 160 -5.43 -12.10 -1.59
CA TYR A 160 -5.74 -13.24 -0.73
C TYR A 160 -7.08 -13.07 0.01
N MET A 161 -7.52 -11.84 0.28
CA MET A 161 -8.85 -11.58 0.83
C MET A 161 -9.95 -11.92 -0.19
N TRP A 162 -9.77 -11.56 -1.47
CA TRP A 162 -10.71 -11.91 -2.55
C TRP A 162 -10.81 -13.42 -2.77
N HIS A 163 -9.76 -14.19 -2.48
CA HIS A 163 -9.83 -15.65 -2.50
C HIS A 163 -10.79 -16.24 -1.46
N ARG A 164 -11.14 -15.50 -0.42
CA ARG A 164 -12.08 -15.94 0.61
C ARG A 164 -13.54 -15.62 0.27
N LEU A 165 -13.77 -14.81 -0.74
CA LEU A 165 -15.10 -14.49 -1.23
C LEU A 165 -15.64 -15.60 -2.15
N SER A 166 -16.95 -15.78 -2.16
CA SER A 166 -17.60 -16.69 -3.09
C SER A 166 -17.50 -16.19 -4.55
N PRO A 167 -17.65 -17.06 -5.56
CA PRO A 167 -17.63 -16.64 -6.97
C PRO A 167 -18.67 -15.55 -7.30
N GLU A 168 -19.85 -15.59 -6.67
CA GLU A 168 -20.96 -14.66 -6.88
C GLU A 168 -20.68 -13.25 -6.38
N GLN A 169 -19.71 -13.11 -5.48
CA GLN A 169 -19.26 -11.83 -4.93
C GLN A 169 -18.19 -11.15 -5.79
N LYS A 170 -17.77 -11.81 -6.87
CA LYS A 170 -16.66 -11.36 -7.73
C LYS A 170 -17.06 -11.36 -9.19
N LYS A 171 -16.54 -10.39 -9.92
CA LYS A 171 -16.65 -10.28 -11.36
C LYS A 171 -15.50 -11.02 -12.03
N LYS A 172 -15.80 -11.80 -13.05
CA LYS A 172 -14.77 -12.37 -13.90
C LYS A 172 -14.19 -11.29 -14.82
N PRO A 173 -12.88 -11.07 -14.84
CA PRO A 173 -12.26 -10.15 -15.79
C PRO A 173 -12.57 -10.56 -17.25
N ALA A 174 -12.87 -9.59 -18.10
CA ALA A 174 -13.26 -9.84 -19.50
C ALA A 174 -12.15 -10.52 -20.32
N ASN A 175 -10.88 -10.25 -20.01
CA ASN A 175 -9.70 -10.70 -20.75
C ASN A 175 -8.77 -11.50 -19.83
N MET A 176 -9.30 -12.55 -19.22
CA MET A 176 -8.49 -13.43 -18.39
C MET A 176 -7.96 -14.58 -19.25
N ASP A 177 -6.65 -14.60 -19.48
CA ASP A 177 -6.00 -15.76 -20.05
C ASP A 177 -6.24 -16.98 -19.14
N PRO A 178 -6.56 -18.15 -19.72
CA PRO A 178 -6.66 -19.36 -18.94
C PRO A 178 -5.33 -19.63 -18.22
N PRO A 179 -5.36 -20.18 -16.98
CA PRO A 179 -4.14 -20.52 -16.29
C PRO A 179 -3.28 -21.42 -17.18
N ARG A 180 -1.99 -21.09 -17.30
CA ARG A 180 -1.05 -21.91 -18.05
C ARG A 180 -1.00 -23.30 -17.40
N ASN A 181 -1.29 -24.30 -18.21
CA ASN A 181 -1.21 -25.71 -17.80
C ASN A 181 0.25 -26.15 -17.86
N GLU A 182 1.08 -25.60 -16.96
CA GLU A 182 2.47 -26.02 -16.82
C GLU A 182 2.52 -27.24 -15.90
N SER A 183 3.35 -28.22 -16.25
CA SER A 183 3.58 -29.36 -15.38
C SER A 183 4.23 -28.87 -14.08
N ALA A 184 3.76 -29.36 -12.94
CA ALA A 184 4.37 -29.04 -11.68
C ALA A 184 5.88 -29.34 -11.69
N PRO A 185 6.72 -28.46 -11.16
CA PRO A 185 8.15 -28.72 -11.06
C PRO A 185 8.39 -29.99 -10.23
N LYS A 186 9.40 -30.77 -10.60
CA LYS A 186 9.77 -31.94 -9.80
C LYS A 186 10.17 -31.49 -8.39
N ALA A 187 9.57 -32.12 -7.40
CA ALA A 187 9.99 -31.92 -6.03
C ALA A 187 11.45 -32.34 -5.84
N MET A 188 12.25 -31.48 -5.21
CA MET A 188 13.63 -31.74 -4.87
C MET A 188 13.91 -31.35 -3.44
N THR A 189 14.76 -32.12 -2.77
CA THR A 189 15.23 -31.76 -1.44
C THR A 189 16.54 -30.98 -1.58
N VAL A 190 16.57 -29.79 -0.96
CA VAL A 190 17.76 -28.96 -0.88
C VAL A 190 18.31 -29.05 0.54
N HIS A 191 19.59 -29.45 0.67
CA HIS A 191 20.27 -29.45 1.96
C HIS A 191 20.87 -28.06 2.20
N ILE A 192 20.41 -27.40 3.27
CA ILE A 192 20.97 -26.12 3.72
C ILE A 192 21.90 -26.42 4.89
N PRO A 193 23.23 -26.32 4.71
CA PRO A 193 24.17 -26.60 5.79
C PRO A 193 24.06 -25.54 6.90
N ARG A 194 24.48 -25.95 8.12
CA ARG A 194 24.60 -25.00 9.23
C ARG A 194 25.58 -23.89 8.87
N GLY A 195 25.15 -22.64 9.07
CA GLY A 195 25.97 -21.45 8.78
C GLY A 195 25.43 -20.21 9.46
N LYS A 196 26.13 -19.10 9.22
CA LYS A 196 25.64 -17.76 9.55
C LYS A 196 24.94 -17.18 8.34
N THR A 197 23.87 -16.45 8.54
CA THR A 197 23.20 -15.67 7.49
C THR A 197 22.98 -14.24 7.98
N THR A 198 22.98 -13.30 7.07
CA THR A 198 22.60 -11.92 7.31
C THR A 198 21.10 -11.79 7.00
N LEU A 199 20.35 -11.22 7.93
CA LEU A 199 18.94 -10.91 7.73
C LEU A 199 18.80 -9.41 7.42
N GLY A 200 17.91 -9.09 6.49
CA GLY A 200 17.72 -7.73 5.97
C GLY A 200 18.74 -7.38 4.88
N SER A 201 18.69 -6.14 4.48
CA SER A 201 19.59 -5.56 3.45
C SER A 201 20.35 -4.37 4.04
N GLN A 202 21.48 -4.04 3.43
CA GLN A 202 22.19 -2.82 3.75
C GLN A 202 21.45 -1.62 3.16
N LEU A 203 21.52 -0.46 3.85
CA LEU A 203 20.85 0.76 3.39
C LEU A 203 21.34 1.28 2.04
N ASP A 204 22.50 0.85 1.56
CA ASP A 204 23.07 1.19 0.26
C ASP A 204 22.67 0.21 -0.86
N GLU A 205 22.07 -0.93 -0.51
CA GLU A 205 21.65 -1.95 -1.49
C GLU A 205 20.24 -1.66 -2.03
N ILE A 206 19.35 -1.13 -1.17
CA ILE A 206 17.98 -0.77 -1.54
C ILE A 206 17.63 0.62 -1.02
N PRO A 207 16.67 1.32 -1.65
CA PRO A 207 16.28 2.68 -1.27
C PRO A 207 15.90 2.81 0.20
N PHE A 208 15.20 1.81 0.73
CA PHE A 208 14.97 1.66 2.16
C PHE A 208 14.89 0.17 2.50
N GLY A 209 15.58 -0.22 3.52
CA GLY A 209 15.64 -1.59 4.03
C GLY A 209 15.16 -1.66 5.46
#